data_8ee8b7d3d91705bea1a7926590d42523
#
_entry.id   8ee8b7d3d91705bea1a7926590d42523
#
_cell.length_a   1.000
_cell.length_b   1.000
_cell.length_c   1.000
_cell.angle_alpha   90.00
_cell.angle_beta   90.00
_cell.angle_gamma   90.00
#
_symmetry.space_group_name_H-M   'P 1'
#
loop_
_entity.id
_entity.type
_entity.pdbx_description
1 polymer ?
#
loop_
_entity_poly.entity_id
_entity_poly.type
_entity_poly.pdbx_seq_one_letter_code
_entity_poly.pdbx_strand_id
1 'polypeptide(L)'
;MAAKEAAKEKARLAAEKLVLKAAQEAEKARIREEKEAARLALAAEKEAAREAALRAKRKPEPPPRPPIIKTEFADGIQATKEFDLKFLAGQRELMLEKKAVLLRQALRLDDEANSLIQDVEMGDVQFDEEGGEGDTMVVERSRDLMLSAQARQIIEELDAALERIKTGEYGYSVHSGLAIPRERLKAIPETTESVLERVGGIGRR
;
A
#
# COMPACT_ATOMS: atom_id res chain seq x y z
N MET A 1 -15.82 -91.52 15.43
CA MET A 1 -14.53 -90.83 15.79
C MET A 1 -14.09 -89.95 14.68
N ALA A 2 -13.99 -90.35 13.40
CA ALA A 2 -13.49 -89.56 12.26
C ALA A 2 -14.25 -88.23 11.93
N ALA A 3 -15.61 -88.23 12.14
CA ALA A 3 -16.39 -87.01 11.86
C ALA A 3 -16.13 -85.86 12.85
N LYS A 4 -15.74 -86.16 14.09
CA LYS A 4 -15.35 -85.10 15.07
C LYS A 4 -13.98 -84.55 14.84
N GLU A 5 -13.05 -85.30 14.29
CA GLU A 5 -11.70 -84.80 13.91
C GLU A 5 -11.76 -83.95 12.69
N ALA A 6 -12.52 -84.29 11.66
CA ALA A 6 -12.70 -83.47 10.46
C ALA A 6 -13.38 -82.10 10.77
N ALA A 7 -14.31 -82.06 11.76
CA ALA A 7 -14.92 -80.81 12.20
C ALA A 7 -13.95 -79.93 12.99
N LYS A 8 -13.05 -80.49 13.78
CA LYS A 8 -11.99 -79.75 14.47
C LYS A 8 -10.96 -79.17 13.52
N GLU A 9 -10.60 -79.96 12.51
CA GLU A 9 -9.64 -79.52 11.50
C GLU A 9 -10.20 -78.40 10.63
N LYS A 10 -11.48 -78.47 10.22
CA LYS A 10 -12.16 -77.31 9.53
C LYS A 10 -12.26 -76.09 10.41
N ALA A 11 -12.52 -76.20 11.69
CA ALA A 11 -12.56 -75.10 12.64
C ALA A 11 -11.16 -74.39 12.77
N ARG A 12 -10.10 -75.23 12.81
CA ARG A 12 -8.71 -74.76 12.88
C ARG A 12 -8.29 -74.00 11.63
N LEU A 13 -8.60 -74.53 10.45
CA LEU A 13 -8.36 -73.93 9.19
C LEU A 13 -9.14 -72.59 9.00
N ALA A 14 -10.37 -72.52 9.51
CA ALA A 14 -11.21 -71.32 9.50
C ALA A 14 -10.62 -70.20 10.42
N ALA A 15 -10.15 -70.62 11.62
CA ALA A 15 -9.51 -69.71 12.57
C ALA A 15 -8.18 -69.14 11.99
N GLU A 16 -7.39 -70.04 11.37
CA GLU A 16 -6.12 -69.61 10.74
C GLU A 16 -6.33 -68.62 9.58
N LYS A 17 -7.38 -68.87 8.77
CA LYS A 17 -7.76 -67.87 7.68
C LYS A 17 -8.23 -66.54 8.24
N LEU A 18 -8.96 -66.56 9.39
CA LEU A 18 -9.38 -65.27 10.05
C LEU A 18 -8.20 -64.53 10.62
N VAL A 19 -7.23 -65.19 11.22
CA VAL A 19 -6.00 -64.56 11.74
C VAL A 19 -5.17 -64.01 10.61
N LEU A 20 -5.02 -64.74 9.51
CA LEU A 20 -4.27 -64.24 8.32
C LEU A 20 -4.95 -63.02 7.69
N LYS A 21 -6.29 -63.01 7.62
CA LYS A 21 -7.05 -61.89 7.09
C LYS A 21 -6.94 -60.66 7.99
N ALA A 22 -7.03 -60.83 9.30
CA ALA A 22 -6.83 -59.76 10.28
C ALA A 22 -5.41 -59.17 10.22
N ALA A 23 -4.40 -60.02 10.07
CA ALA A 23 -3.01 -59.57 9.90
C ALA A 23 -2.82 -58.76 8.61
N GLN A 24 -3.42 -59.20 7.50
CA GLN A 24 -3.38 -58.44 6.23
C GLN A 24 -4.13 -57.12 6.31
N GLU A 25 -5.24 -57.04 7.03
CA GLU A 25 -5.98 -55.79 7.25
C GLU A 25 -5.20 -54.84 8.15
N ALA A 26 -4.56 -55.33 9.20
CA ALA A 26 -3.69 -54.52 10.07
C ALA A 26 -2.48 -53.98 9.33
N GLU A 27 -1.87 -54.78 8.48
CA GLU A 27 -0.74 -54.33 7.65
C GLU A 27 -1.16 -53.26 6.63
N LYS A 28 -2.32 -53.43 5.99
CA LYS A 28 -2.89 -52.41 5.10
C LYS A 28 -3.23 -51.12 5.83
N ALA A 29 -3.71 -51.21 7.06
CA ALA A 29 -3.98 -50.04 7.89
C ALA A 29 -2.67 -49.26 8.22
N ARG A 30 -1.64 -50.00 8.65
CA ARG A 30 -0.31 -49.38 8.90
C ARG A 30 0.27 -48.67 7.68
N ILE A 31 0.19 -49.31 6.50
CA ILE A 31 0.66 -48.69 5.24
C ILE A 31 -0.16 -47.45 4.90
N ARG A 32 -1.45 -47.42 5.19
CA ARG A 32 -2.30 -46.25 4.99
C ARG A 32 -1.91 -45.10 5.93
N GLU A 33 -1.73 -45.37 7.21
CA GLU A 33 -1.30 -44.39 8.21
C GLU A 33 0.09 -43.83 7.88
N GLU A 34 1.03 -44.69 7.47
CA GLU A 34 2.36 -44.25 7.07
C GLU A 34 2.33 -43.35 5.83
N LYS A 35 1.52 -43.67 4.83
CA LYS A 35 1.32 -42.83 3.65
C LYS A 35 0.66 -41.49 3.98
N GLU A 36 -0.29 -41.49 4.90
CA GLU A 36 -0.97 -40.27 5.35
C GLU A 36 -0.03 -39.38 6.16
N ALA A 37 0.74 -39.95 7.06
CA ALA A 37 1.78 -39.22 7.80
C ALA A 37 2.86 -38.64 6.88
N ALA A 38 3.33 -39.39 5.89
CA ALA A 38 4.28 -38.91 4.90
C ALA A 38 3.70 -37.77 4.05
N ARG A 39 2.41 -37.85 3.70
CA ARG A 39 1.72 -36.81 2.96
C ARG A 39 1.59 -35.50 3.77
N LEU A 40 1.25 -35.61 5.05
CA LEU A 40 1.15 -34.51 5.98
C LEU A 40 2.53 -33.87 6.21
N ALA A 41 3.58 -34.69 6.40
CA ALA A 41 4.95 -34.18 6.55
C ALA A 41 5.42 -33.40 5.30
N LEU A 42 5.16 -33.94 4.11
CA LEU A 42 5.50 -33.25 2.85
C LEU A 42 4.71 -31.96 2.65
N ALA A 43 3.44 -31.93 3.09
CA ALA A 43 2.62 -30.71 3.04
C ALA A 43 3.18 -29.64 3.99
N ALA A 44 3.52 -30.01 5.22
CA ALA A 44 4.12 -29.11 6.20
C ALA A 44 5.49 -28.57 5.73
N GLU A 45 6.31 -29.41 5.12
CA GLU A 45 7.59 -28.97 4.55
C GLU A 45 7.42 -27.96 3.41
N LYS A 46 6.45 -28.20 2.51
CA LYS A 46 6.12 -27.26 1.43
C LYS A 46 5.59 -25.93 1.97
N GLU A 47 4.79 -25.96 3.01
CA GLU A 47 4.26 -24.75 3.65
C GLU A 47 5.36 -23.96 4.35
N ALA A 48 6.24 -24.62 5.08
CA ALA A 48 7.42 -24.01 5.70
C ALA A 48 8.37 -23.41 4.66
N ALA A 49 8.61 -24.13 3.55
CA ALA A 49 9.42 -23.60 2.45
C ALA A 49 8.79 -22.38 1.78
N ARG A 50 7.46 -22.37 1.62
CA ARG A 50 6.71 -21.22 1.08
C ARG A 50 6.77 -20.02 2.02
N GLU A 51 6.64 -20.24 3.31
CA GLU A 51 6.74 -19.20 4.33
C GLU A 51 8.17 -18.63 4.41
N ALA A 52 9.19 -19.50 4.37
CA ALA A 52 10.59 -19.07 4.31
C ALA A 52 10.90 -18.26 3.04
N ALA A 53 10.36 -18.65 1.89
CA ALA A 53 10.49 -17.91 0.64
C ALA A 53 9.77 -16.54 0.68
N LEU A 54 8.61 -16.45 1.33
CA LEU A 54 7.90 -15.20 1.56
C LEU A 54 8.67 -14.30 2.53
N ARG A 55 9.26 -14.87 3.58
CA ARG A 55 10.11 -14.14 4.55
C ARG A 55 11.40 -13.62 3.90
N ALA A 56 12.02 -14.41 3.03
CA ALA A 56 13.20 -13.99 2.27
C ALA A 56 12.91 -12.87 1.27
N LYS A 57 11.68 -12.78 0.75
CA LYS A 57 11.21 -11.71 -0.16
C LYS A 57 10.74 -10.46 0.59
N ARG A 58 10.52 -10.51 1.90
CA ARG A 58 10.25 -9.32 2.70
C ARG A 58 11.46 -8.40 2.63
N LYS A 59 11.24 -7.19 2.12
CA LYS A 59 12.24 -6.13 2.20
C LYS A 59 12.66 -5.98 3.67
N PRO A 60 13.98 -5.82 3.96
CA PRO A 60 14.42 -5.55 5.32
C PRO A 60 13.61 -4.38 5.89
N GLU A 61 13.13 -4.51 7.11
CA GLU A 61 12.47 -3.42 7.80
C GLU A 61 13.39 -2.20 7.78
N PRO A 62 12.86 -1.01 7.42
CA PRO A 62 13.67 0.20 7.45
C PRO A 62 14.25 0.38 8.85
N PRO A 63 15.49 0.87 8.97
CA PRO A 63 16.10 1.11 10.27
C PRO A 63 15.20 2.01 11.13
N PRO A 64 15.19 1.83 12.47
CA PRO A 64 14.36 2.62 13.35
C PRO A 64 14.66 4.10 13.14
N ARG A 65 13.58 4.90 12.98
CA ARG A 65 13.70 6.35 12.75
C ARG A 65 14.37 7.00 13.95
N PRO A 66 15.34 7.90 13.74
CA PRO A 66 15.94 8.64 14.84
C PRO A 66 14.85 9.46 15.55
N PRO A 67 14.90 9.58 16.89
CA PRO A 67 13.92 10.36 17.64
C PRO A 67 14.04 11.85 17.29
N ILE A 68 12.91 12.49 16.95
CA ILE A 68 12.85 13.93 16.72
C ILE A 68 12.91 14.64 18.05
N ILE A 69 13.94 15.46 18.26
CA ILE A 69 14.11 16.23 19.49
C ILE A 69 13.29 17.52 19.36
N LYS A 70 12.14 17.56 20.02
CA LYS A 70 11.26 18.74 20.12
C LYS A 70 11.87 19.72 21.12
N THR A 71 11.83 21.01 20.80
CA THR A 71 12.40 22.06 21.65
C THR A 71 11.31 23.00 22.17
N GLU A 72 10.99 24.05 21.46
CA GLU A 72 10.13 25.12 21.89
C GLU A 72 8.77 25.05 21.16
N PHE A 73 7.70 25.36 21.89
CA PHE A 73 6.36 25.45 21.30
C PHE A 73 5.82 26.86 21.45
N ALA A 74 5.53 27.53 20.35
CA ALA A 74 4.92 28.84 20.34
C ALA A 74 3.99 29.00 19.11
N ASP A 75 2.90 29.72 19.26
CA ASP A 75 1.94 30.06 18.19
C ASP A 75 1.39 28.87 17.40
N GLY A 76 1.28 27.71 18.04
CA GLY A 76 0.85 26.48 17.39
C GLY A 76 1.93 25.86 16.49
N ILE A 77 3.20 26.21 16.69
CA ILE A 77 4.38 25.71 15.98
C ILE A 77 5.26 24.98 16.97
N GLN A 78 5.57 23.71 16.69
CA GLN A 78 6.50 22.93 17.47
C GLN A 78 7.89 22.97 16.83
N ALA A 79 8.81 23.73 17.41
CA ALA A 79 10.18 23.75 16.98
C ALA A 79 10.94 22.46 17.31
N THR A 80 11.98 22.20 16.57
CA THR A 80 12.85 21.04 16.75
C THR A 80 14.31 21.49 16.74
N LYS A 81 15.23 20.59 17.08
CA LYS A 81 16.66 20.87 17.08
C LYS A 81 17.17 21.38 15.72
N GLU A 82 16.61 20.87 14.61
CA GLU A 82 17.05 21.18 13.24
C GLU A 82 16.32 22.41 12.67
N PHE A 83 15.08 22.67 13.14
CA PHE A 83 14.20 23.72 12.61
C PHE A 83 13.72 24.65 13.74
N ASP A 84 14.20 25.86 13.68
CA ASP A 84 13.86 26.93 14.62
C ASP A 84 12.48 27.56 14.32
N LEU A 85 11.86 28.16 15.35
CA LEU A 85 10.54 28.80 15.25
C LEU A 85 10.43 29.80 14.09
N LYS A 86 11.47 30.62 13.88
CA LYS A 86 11.49 31.63 12.84
C LYS A 86 11.40 31.02 11.44
N PHE A 87 12.12 29.93 11.20
CA PHE A 87 12.06 29.20 9.92
C PHE A 87 10.70 28.57 9.72
N LEU A 88 10.16 27.90 10.74
CA LEU A 88 8.85 27.24 10.66
C LEU A 88 7.70 28.23 10.49
N ALA A 89 7.76 29.39 11.12
CA ALA A 89 6.77 30.47 10.92
C ALA A 89 6.78 30.97 9.47
N GLY A 90 7.98 31.20 8.90
CA GLY A 90 8.10 31.59 7.49
C GLY A 90 7.62 30.50 6.53
N GLN A 91 7.86 29.22 6.83
CA GLN A 91 7.33 28.10 6.03
C GLN A 91 5.80 28.01 6.12
N ARG A 92 5.23 28.22 7.32
CA ARG A 92 3.77 28.28 7.50
C ARG A 92 3.13 29.38 6.66
N GLU A 93 3.69 30.56 6.67
CA GLU A 93 3.20 31.70 5.86
C GLU A 93 3.24 31.37 4.37
N LEU A 94 4.38 30.89 3.88
CA LEU A 94 4.56 30.48 2.48
C LEU A 94 3.57 29.38 2.06
N MET A 95 3.29 28.40 2.92
CA MET A 95 2.30 27.37 2.63
C MET A 95 0.87 27.91 2.58
N LEU A 96 0.51 28.84 3.46
CA LEU A 96 -0.81 29.48 3.46
C LEU A 96 -1.02 30.34 2.21
N GLU A 97 -0.01 31.08 1.78
CA GLU A 97 -0.05 31.85 0.52
C GLU A 97 -0.20 30.92 -0.69
N LYS A 98 0.63 29.88 -0.77
CA LYS A 98 0.57 28.89 -1.85
C LYS A 98 -0.80 28.20 -1.91
N LYS A 99 -1.34 27.81 -0.75
CA LYS A 99 -2.68 27.24 -0.65
C LYS A 99 -3.76 28.18 -1.16
N ALA A 100 -3.71 29.46 -0.79
CA ALA A 100 -4.68 30.47 -1.25
C ALA A 100 -4.65 30.69 -2.76
N VAL A 101 -3.46 30.63 -3.38
CA VAL A 101 -3.29 30.73 -4.84
C VAL A 101 -3.89 29.50 -5.52
N LEU A 102 -3.54 28.28 -5.05
CA LEU A 102 -4.01 27.03 -5.63
C LEU A 102 -5.53 26.87 -5.50
N LEU A 103 -6.12 27.30 -4.37
CA LEU A 103 -7.57 27.26 -4.17
C LEU A 103 -8.30 28.11 -5.20
N ARG A 104 -7.82 29.34 -5.42
CA ARG A 104 -8.39 30.23 -6.45
C ARG A 104 -8.23 29.64 -7.85
N GLN A 105 -7.09 29.04 -8.15
CA GLN A 105 -6.84 28.37 -9.42
C GLN A 105 -7.79 27.18 -9.63
N ALA A 106 -7.96 26.33 -8.63
CA ALA A 106 -8.86 25.17 -8.71
C ALA A 106 -10.32 25.61 -8.96
N LEU A 107 -10.79 26.62 -8.22
CA LEU A 107 -12.15 27.15 -8.42
C LEU A 107 -12.34 27.72 -9.83
N ARG A 108 -11.36 28.51 -10.33
CA ARG A 108 -11.43 29.06 -11.68
C ARG A 108 -11.48 27.97 -12.75
N LEU A 109 -10.65 26.93 -12.64
CA LEU A 109 -10.64 25.80 -13.58
C LEU A 109 -11.95 25.00 -13.53
N ASP A 110 -12.55 24.83 -12.35
CA ASP A 110 -13.86 24.20 -12.21
C ASP A 110 -14.96 25.05 -12.88
N ASP A 111 -14.94 26.36 -12.72
CA ASP A 111 -15.90 27.28 -13.34
C ASP A 111 -15.74 27.28 -14.88
N GLU A 112 -14.50 27.31 -15.39
CA GLU A 112 -14.19 27.20 -16.83
C GLU A 112 -14.70 25.86 -17.40
N ALA A 113 -14.43 24.73 -16.72
CA ALA A 113 -14.89 23.42 -17.14
C ALA A 113 -16.43 23.29 -17.12
N ASN A 114 -17.11 23.96 -16.19
CA ASN A 114 -18.57 23.97 -16.11
C ASN A 114 -19.21 24.89 -17.13
N SER A 115 -18.60 26.05 -17.48
CA SER A 115 -19.12 26.93 -18.52
C SER A 115 -19.14 26.28 -19.89
N LEU A 116 -18.13 25.45 -20.21
CA LEU A 116 -18.08 24.67 -21.44
C LEU A 116 -19.28 23.71 -21.61
N ILE A 117 -19.87 23.23 -20.50
CA ILE A 117 -21.09 22.40 -20.57
C ILE A 117 -22.32 23.26 -20.87
N GLN A 118 -22.42 24.44 -20.21
CA GLN A 118 -23.57 25.32 -20.39
C GLN A 118 -23.65 25.86 -21.82
N ASP A 119 -22.51 26.14 -22.43
CA ASP A 119 -22.43 26.61 -23.83
C ASP A 119 -22.91 25.52 -24.82
N VAL A 120 -22.61 24.24 -24.53
CA VAL A 120 -23.11 23.08 -25.31
C VAL A 120 -24.61 22.90 -25.12
N GLU A 121 -25.14 23.04 -23.90
CA GLU A 121 -26.57 22.83 -23.59
C GLU A 121 -27.44 23.96 -24.12
N MET A 122 -26.92 25.18 -24.24
CA MET A 122 -27.68 26.34 -24.80
C MET A 122 -27.78 26.34 -26.33
N GLY A 123 -27.17 25.35 -27.00
CA GLY A 123 -27.35 25.15 -28.44
C GLY A 123 -26.61 26.16 -29.32
N ASP A 124 -25.71 26.92 -28.81
CA ASP A 124 -24.91 27.93 -29.57
C ASP A 124 -23.73 27.28 -30.33
N VAL A 125 -23.53 25.98 -30.14
CA VAL A 125 -22.57 25.20 -30.93
C VAL A 125 -23.30 24.66 -32.16
N GLN A 126 -23.22 25.39 -33.27
CA GLN A 126 -23.57 24.87 -34.58
C GLN A 126 -22.68 23.67 -34.86
N PHE A 127 -23.27 22.47 -34.88
CA PHE A 127 -22.56 21.27 -35.35
C PHE A 127 -22.40 21.42 -36.87
N ASP A 128 -21.34 22.11 -37.29
CA ASP A 128 -20.88 22.03 -38.66
C ASP A 128 -20.34 20.62 -38.91
N GLU A 129 -20.62 20.06 -40.05
CA GLU A 129 -20.33 18.68 -40.50
C GLU A 129 -18.81 18.36 -40.50
N GLU A 130 -17.93 19.26 -40.13
CA GLU A 130 -16.48 19.09 -39.95
C GLU A 130 -16.06 18.80 -38.50
N GLY A 131 -16.80 18.08 -37.73
CA GLY A 131 -16.47 17.26 -36.53
C GLY A 131 -15.31 17.67 -35.56
N GLY A 132 -14.67 18.84 -35.72
CA GLY A 132 -13.45 19.20 -35.00
C GLY A 132 -13.65 20.01 -33.72
N GLU A 133 -14.70 20.82 -33.63
CA GLU A 133 -14.86 21.77 -32.51
C GLU A 133 -15.40 21.11 -31.23
N GLY A 134 -16.35 20.18 -31.37
CA GLY A 134 -16.88 19.45 -30.22
C GLY A 134 -15.87 18.56 -29.52
N ASP A 135 -14.93 17.96 -30.24
CA ASP A 135 -13.86 17.12 -29.68
C ASP A 135 -12.84 17.99 -28.90
N THR A 136 -12.53 19.18 -29.40
CA THR A 136 -11.63 20.13 -28.73
C THR A 136 -12.19 20.59 -27.38
N MET A 137 -13.48 20.93 -27.28
CA MET A 137 -14.12 21.35 -26.03
C MET A 137 -14.13 20.23 -24.98
N VAL A 138 -14.35 18.99 -25.38
CA VAL A 138 -14.29 17.84 -24.47
C VAL A 138 -12.88 17.64 -23.92
N VAL A 139 -11.85 17.83 -24.77
CA VAL A 139 -10.45 17.71 -24.38
C VAL A 139 -10.06 18.86 -23.42
N GLU A 140 -10.45 20.10 -23.71
CA GLU A 140 -10.19 21.27 -22.85
C GLU A 140 -10.83 21.08 -21.47
N ARG A 141 -12.12 20.72 -21.42
CA ARG A 141 -12.80 20.43 -20.17
C ARG A 141 -12.11 19.34 -19.36
N SER A 142 -11.71 18.25 -20.00
CA SER A 142 -11.02 17.16 -19.35
C SER A 142 -9.67 17.60 -18.76
N ARG A 143 -8.96 18.49 -19.47
CA ARG A 143 -7.71 19.10 -19.03
C ARG A 143 -7.92 19.98 -17.81
N ASP A 144 -8.93 20.85 -17.82
CA ASP A 144 -9.20 21.78 -16.71
C ASP A 144 -9.61 21.06 -15.45
N LEU A 145 -10.46 20.02 -15.56
CA LEU A 145 -10.80 19.17 -14.45
C LEU A 145 -9.58 18.40 -13.88
N MET A 146 -8.68 17.95 -14.74
CA MET A 146 -7.44 17.29 -14.31
C MET A 146 -6.52 18.27 -13.57
N LEU A 147 -6.36 19.51 -14.06
CA LEU A 147 -5.57 20.54 -13.41
C LEU A 147 -6.19 20.99 -12.08
N SER A 148 -7.51 21.12 -12.01
CA SER A 148 -8.23 21.39 -10.76
C SER A 148 -8.00 20.28 -9.74
N ALA A 149 -8.13 19.02 -10.13
CA ALA A 149 -7.87 17.87 -9.26
C ALA A 149 -6.41 17.85 -8.76
N GLN A 150 -5.44 18.15 -9.62
CA GLN A 150 -4.04 18.26 -9.23
C GLN A 150 -3.80 19.40 -8.23
N ALA A 151 -4.40 20.57 -8.44
CA ALA A 151 -4.32 21.67 -7.50
C ALA A 151 -4.90 21.30 -6.13
N ARG A 152 -6.04 20.60 -6.09
CA ARG A 152 -6.66 20.10 -4.85
C ARG A 152 -5.77 19.09 -4.12
N GLN A 153 -5.11 18.20 -4.84
CA GLN A 153 -4.16 17.27 -4.24
C GLN A 153 -2.99 17.99 -3.56
N ILE A 154 -2.41 19.02 -4.21
CA ILE A 154 -1.33 19.81 -3.59
C ILE A 154 -1.85 20.56 -2.36
N ILE A 155 -3.10 21.05 -2.37
CA ILE A 155 -3.73 21.69 -1.21
C ILE A 155 -3.80 20.71 -0.02
N GLU A 156 -4.19 19.45 -0.25
CA GLU A 156 -4.23 18.41 0.79
C GLU A 156 -2.82 18.12 1.34
N GLU A 157 -1.82 18.07 0.48
CA GLU A 157 -0.42 17.89 0.89
C GLU A 157 0.10 19.07 1.74
N LEU A 158 -0.30 20.32 1.39
CA LEU A 158 0.01 21.51 2.19
C LEU A 158 -0.70 21.49 3.54
N ASP A 159 -1.95 21.06 3.61
CA ASP A 159 -2.68 20.91 4.88
C ASP A 159 -2.02 19.88 5.79
N ALA A 160 -1.64 18.74 5.23
CA ALA A 160 -0.87 17.73 5.96
C ALA A 160 0.50 18.27 6.44
N ALA A 161 1.15 19.14 5.66
CA ALA A 161 2.40 19.78 6.07
C ALA A 161 2.19 20.79 7.20
N LEU A 162 1.11 21.56 7.19
CA LEU A 162 0.72 22.48 8.27
C LEU A 162 0.44 21.73 9.58
N GLU A 163 -0.23 20.58 9.52
CA GLU A 163 -0.44 19.74 10.72
C GLU A 163 0.90 19.19 11.26
N ARG A 164 1.84 18.79 10.38
CA ARG A 164 3.18 18.36 10.81
C ARG A 164 3.98 19.47 11.49
N ILE A 165 3.77 20.74 11.15
CA ILE A 165 4.37 21.86 11.89
C ILE A 165 3.87 21.91 13.33
N LYS A 166 2.59 21.63 13.55
CA LYS A 166 2.00 21.61 14.90
C LYS A 166 2.51 20.45 15.75
N THR A 167 2.71 19.28 15.13
CA THR A 167 3.19 18.07 15.80
C THR A 167 4.72 18.04 15.97
N GLY A 168 5.45 18.90 15.26
CA GLY A 168 6.92 18.93 15.26
C GLY A 168 7.55 17.86 14.38
N GLU A 169 6.81 17.32 13.42
CA GLU A 169 7.27 16.32 12.45
C GLU A 169 7.62 16.92 11.08
N TYR A 170 7.37 18.23 10.93
CA TYR A 170 7.68 18.93 9.68
C TYR A 170 9.18 19.02 9.43
N GLY A 171 9.55 18.81 8.17
CA GLY A 171 10.95 18.86 7.74
C GLY A 171 11.72 17.56 7.90
N TYR A 172 11.08 16.50 8.38
CA TYR A 172 11.68 15.17 8.47
C TYR A 172 11.07 14.22 7.45
N SER A 173 11.94 13.37 6.87
CA SER A 173 11.50 12.35 5.92
C SER A 173 10.58 11.32 6.59
N VAL A 174 9.47 10.99 5.93
CA VAL A 174 8.55 9.94 6.38
C VAL A 174 9.20 8.55 6.31
N HIS A 175 10.18 8.35 5.43
CA HIS A 175 10.84 7.06 5.25
C HIS A 175 12.02 6.86 6.22
N SER A 176 12.98 7.77 6.20
CA SER A 176 14.21 7.64 6.99
C SER A 176 14.16 8.34 8.36
N GLY A 177 13.25 9.30 8.55
CA GLY A 177 13.24 10.18 9.73
C GLY A 177 14.36 11.21 9.76
N LEU A 178 15.16 11.32 8.70
CA LEU A 178 16.24 12.30 8.59
C LEU A 178 15.69 13.68 8.22
N ALA A 179 16.39 14.73 8.68
CA ALA A 179 16.03 16.11 8.34
C ALA A 179 16.20 16.37 6.84
N ILE A 180 15.18 16.99 6.23
CA ILE A 180 15.19 17.43 4.83
C ILE A 180 15.91 18.78 4.76
N PRO A 181 16.80 19.02 3.77
CA PRO A 181 17.48 20.29 3.61
C PRO A 181 16.51 21.48 3.52
N ARG A 182 16.86 22.58 4.22
CA ARG A 182 16.02 23.79 4.26
C ARG A 182 15.75 24.41 2.88
N GLU A 183 16.71 24.31 1.96
CA GLU A 183 16.56 24.77 0.57
C GLU A 183 15.45 24.02 -0.16
N ARG A 184 15.36 22.70 0.07
CA ARG A 184 14.30 21.88 -0.51
C ARG A 184 12.93 22.22 0.07
N LEU A 185 12.85 22.45 1.38
CA LEU A 185 11.61 22.86 2.04
C LEU A 185 11.12 24.25 1.60
N LYS A 186 12.05 25.16 1.26
CA LYS A 186 11.70 26.47 0.68
C LYS A 186 11.14 26.33 -0.74
N ALA A 187 11.68 25.42 -1.54
CA ALA A 187 11.22 25.20 -2.91
C ALA A 187 9.92 24.39 -2.98
N ILE A 188 9.82 23.35 -2.15
CA ILE A 188 8.69 22.41 -2.11
C ILE A 188 8.30 22.19 -0.64
N PRO A 189 7.50 23.10 -0.05
CA PRO A 189 7.20 23.05 1.38
C PRO A 189 6.36 21.84 1.80
N GLU A 190 5.57 21.26 0.91
CA GLU A 190 4.77 20.06 1.14
C GLU A 190 5.58 18.75 1.13
N THR A 191 6.86 18.79 0.75
CA THR A 191 7.66 17.57 0.57
C THR A 191 7.79 16.73 1.85
N THR A 192 7.71 15.42 1.69
CA THR A 192 7.85 14.40 2.76
C THR A 192 9.11 13.57 2.62
N GLU A 193 9.90 13.78 1.57
CA GLU A 193 11.04 12.93 1.20
C GLU A 193 12.27 13.78 0.85
N SER A 194 13.46 13.25 1.15
CA SER A 194 14.71 13.83 0.66
C SER A 194 14.92 13.55 -0.84
N VAL A 195 15.82 14.30 -1.50
CA VAL A 195 16.16 14.06 -2.92
C VAL A 195 16.73 12.67 -3.12
N LEU A 196 17.59 12.23 -2.21
CA LEU A 196 18.25 10.93 -2.29
C LEU A 196 17.25 9.77 -2.22
N GLU A 197 16.20 9.91 -1.41
CA GLU A 197 15.16 8.90 -1.29
C GLU A 197 14.28 8.84 -2.55
N ARG A 198 13.94 10.00 -3.11
CA ARG A 198 13.15 10.08 -4.33
C ARG A 198 13.90 9.51 -5.54
N VAL A 199 15.19 9.82 -5.69
CA VAL A 199 16.04 9.31 -6.78
C VAL A 199 16.42 7.85 -6.53
N GLY A 200 16.71 7.45 -5.30
CA GLY A 200 17.05 6.07 -4.92
C GLY A 200 15.89 5.08 -5.10
N GLY A 201 14.63 5.55 -5.11
CA GLY A 201 13.45 4.74 -5.45
C GLY A 201 13.33 4.41 -6.94
N ILE A 202 13.91 5.22 -7.82
CA ILE A 202 13.84 5.04 -9.29
C ILE A 202 14.93 4.09 -9.82
N GLY A 203 16.03 3.88 -9.07
CA GLY A 203 17.21 3.11 -9.50
C GLY A 203 17.31 1.67 -8.99
N ARG A 204 16.39 1.19 -8.16
CA ARG A 204 16.36 -0.19 -7.66
C ARG A 204 15.29 -1.01 -8.39
N ARG A 205 15.63 -1.47 -9.58
CA ARG A 205 15.04 -2.66 -10.19
C ARG A 205 15.98 -3.84 -10.00
#